data_0eb9369aa9ea4d8cbc5a4c9466254f8b
#
_entry.id   0eb9369aa9ea4d8cbc5a4c9466254f8b
#
_cell.length_a   1.000
_cell.length_b   1.000
_cell.length_c   1.000
_cell.angle_alpha   90.00
_cell.angle_beta   90.00
_cell.angle_gamma   90.00
#
_symmetry.space_group_name_H-M   'P 1'
#
loop_
_entity.id
_entity.type
_entity.pdbx_description
1 polymer ?
#
loop_
_entity_poly.entity_id
_entity_poly.type
_entity_poly.pdbx_seq_one_letter_code
_entity_poly.pdbx_strand_id
1 'polypeptide(L)'
;ILYLPSSYINGDIIPLSDPIIVSDNNIYSLHPDTLHKETVILNRKYPLNKRIIRFARDMVGGIFEGANHADFSDAEEIYKITETPKSQMQKVYISTGKKYRYIRYRKPKGIFSIAEFSLYQSNGKPLLFHPISCEAIRKDNNMGNVFDEKILTYYQINGGVDMWIGGDLNGGVNIDAIGFAPRNDDNSIV
;
A
#
# COMPACT_ATOMS: atom_id res chain seq x y z
N ILE A 1 -22.74 28.25 -1.70
CA ILE A 1 -22.15 26.89 -1.81
C ILE A 1 -22.35 26.23 -0.47
N LEU A 2 -22.90 25.00 -0.46
CA LEU A 2 -22.99 24.17 0.74
C LEU A 2 -21.67 23.43 0.92
N TYR A 3 -21.08 23.55 2.09
CA TYR A 3 -19.81 22.92 2.43
C TYR A 3 -19.95 22.12 3.74
N LEU A 4 -19.48 20.88 3.74
CA LEU A 4 -19.37 20.04 4.94
C LEU A 4 -17.91 20.00 5.36
N PRO A 5 -17.50 20.75 6.38
CA PRO A 5 -16.16 20.71 6.89
C PRO A 5 -15.85 19.32 7.45
N SER A 6 -14.74 18.76 7.00
CA SER A 6 -14.34 17.40 7.43
C SER A 6 -12.84 17.36 7.68
N SER A 7 -12.42 16.46 8.55
CA SER A 7 -11.03 16.10 8.78
C SER A 7 -10.81 14.62 8.47
N TYR A 8 -9.60 14.28 8.05
CA TYR A 8 -9.21 12.89 7.80
C TYR A 8 -8.28 12.44 8.93
N ILE A 9 -8.77 11.55 9.78
CA ILE A 9 -8.02 11.08 10.96
C ILE A 9 -8.04 9.54 10.97
N ASN A 10 -6.86 8.94 10.97
CA ASN A 10 -6.67 7.48 11.04
C ASN A 10 -7.43 6.66 9.96
N GLY A 11 -7.63 7.25 8.78
CA GLY A 11 -8.36 6.58 7.70
C GLY A 11 -9.86 6.91 7.65
N ASP A 12 -10.38 7.68 8.58
CA ASP A 12 -11.79 8.04 8.65
C ASP A 12 -12.01 9.51 8.29
N ILE A 13 -13.11 9.78 7.57
CA ILE A 13 -13.59 11.14 7.32
C ILE A 13 -14.50 11.52 8.49
N ILE A 14 -14.08 12.50 9.27
CA ILE A 14 -14.82 12.96 10.44
C ILE A 14 -15.40 14.34 10.14
N PRO A 15 -16.72 14.50 10.10
CA PRO A 15 -17.34 15.82 10.03
C PRO A 15 -16.94 16.67 11.23
N LEU A 16 -16.56 17.92 11.00
CA LEU A 16 -16.19 18.87 12.05
C LEU A 16 -17.38 19.72 12.51
N SER A 17 -18.40 19.83 11.69
CA SER A 17 -19.63 20.56 12.01
C SER A 17 -20.76 20.12 11.07
N ASP A 18 -21.97 20.61 11.35
CA ASP A 18 -23.05 20.57 10.37
C ASP A 18 -22.67 21.28 9.06
N PRO A 19 -23.31 20.92 7.94
CA PRO A 19 -23.11 21.62 6.68
C PRO A 19 -23.37 23.13 6.81
N ILE A 20 -22.43 23.93 6.33
CA ILE A 20 -22.54 25.40 6.36
C ILE A 20 -22.71 25.95 4.95
N ILE A 21 -23.44 27.07 4.88
CA ILE A 21 -23.52 27.85 3.63
C ILE A 21 -22.35 28.84 3.62
N VAL A 22 -21.39 28.58 2.74
CA VAL A 22 -20.26 29.49 2.55
C VAL A 22 -20.69 30.68 1.71
N SER A 23 -20.58 31.86 2.26
CA SER A 23 -20.79 33.15 1.57
C SER A 23 -19.49 33.94 1.56
N ASP A 24 -19.36 34.84 0.60
CA ASP A 24 -18.18 35.68 0.48
C ASP A 24 -17.95 36.55 1.73
N ASN A 25 -16.70 36.80 2.08
CA ASN A 25 -16.27 37.67 3.18
C ASN A 25 -16.59 37.20 4.62
N ASN A 26 -17.01 35.96 4.82
CA ASN A 26 -17.18 35.40 6.16
C ASN A 26 -15.98 34.55 6.57
N ILE A 27 -15.60 34.67 7.85
CA ILE A 27 -14.61 33.81 8.49
C ILE A 27 -15.37 32.78 9.32
N TYR A 28 -15.15 31.49 9.01
CA TYR A 28 -15.74 30.36 9.74
C TYR A 28 -14.69 29.75 10.63
N SER A 29 -14.95 29.75 11.94
CA SER A 29 -14.13 29.04 12.92
C SER A 29 -14.80 27.71 13.25
N LEU A 30 -14.13 26.62 12.98
CA LEU A 30 -14.66 25.28 13.14
C LEU A 30 -13.95 24.60 14.31
N HIS A 31 -14.72 24.08 15.23
CA HIS A 31 -14.22 23.29 16.36
C HIS A 31 -14.84 21.89 16.31
N PRO A 32 -14.04 20.83 16.48
CA PRO A 32 -14.59 19.48 16.52
C PRO A 32 -15.52 19.36 17.74
N ASP A 33 -16.72 18.84 17.54
CA ASP A 33 -17.59 18.44 18.63
C ASP A 33 -17.09 17.11 19.22
N THR A 34 -16.44 17.19 20.38
CA THR A 34 -15.91 16.02 21.10
C THR A 34 -16.92 15.42 22.09
N LEU A 35 -18.07 16.05 22.28
CA LEU A 35 -19.07 15.64 23.26
C LEU A 35 -20.11 14.68 22.66
N HIS A 36 -20.41 14.82 21.37
CA HIS A 36 -21.34 13.95 20.66
C HIS A 36 -20.58 12.97 19.78
N LYS A 37 -20.67 11.69 20.13
CA LYS A 37 -20.13 10.59 19.33
C LYS A 37 -21.30 9.80 18.76
N GLU A 38 -21.46 9.82 17.43
CA GLU A 38 -22.38 8.94 16.73
C GLU A 38 -21.62 7.79 16.07
N THR A 39 -22.18 6.60 16.15
CA THR A 39 -21.71 5.50 15.33
C THR A 39 -22.40 5.58 13.97
N VAL A 40 -21.68 6.01 12.96
CA VAL A 40 -22.18 6.08 11.60
C VAL A 40 -21.79 4.81 10.85
N ILE A 41 -22.78 4.05 10.39
CA ILE A 41 -22.54 2.92 9.49
C ILE A 41 -22.51 3.48 8.07
N LEU A 42 -21.30 3.60 7.51
CA LEU A 42 -21.13 4.00 6.12
C LEU A 42 -21.30 2.77 5.21
N ASN A 43 -22.39 2.73 4.48
CA ASN A 43 -22.57 1.78 3.40
C ASN A 43 -22.17 2.43 2.08
N ARG A 44 -21.29 1.78 1.32
CA ARG A 44 -21.01 2.21 -0.06
C ARG A 44 -22.29 2.14 -0.87
N LYS A 45 -22.59 3.20 -1.63
CA LYS A 45 -23.66 3.22 -2.61
C LYS A 45 -23.51 2.08 -3.63
N TYR A 46 -22.26 1.78 -3.98
CA TYR A 46 -21.88 0.65 -4.80
C TYR A 46 -20.94 -0.25 -3.98
N PRO A 47 -21.33 -1.50 -3.65
CA PRO A 47 -20.47 -2.41 -2.90
C PRO A 47 -19.18 -2.68 -3.69
N LEU A 48 -18.10 -2.98 -2.95
CA LEU A 48 -16.85 -3.47 -3.53
C LEU A 48 -17.17 -4.60 -4.50
N ASN A 49 -16.90 -4.37 -5.77
CA ASN A 49 -17.22 -5.33 -6.78
C ASN A 49 -16.20 -6.49 -6.77
N LYS A 50 -16.55 -7.56 -7.45
CA LYS A 50 -15.71 -8.75 -7.61
C LYS A 50 -14.33 -8.44 -8.21
N ARG A 51 -14.18 -7.29 -8.88
CA ARG A 51 -12.95 -6.85 -9.53
C ARG A 51 -11.86 -6.52 -8.50
N ILE A 52 -12.15 -5.75 -7.45
CA ILE A 52 -11.17 -5.44 -6.39
C ILE A 52 -10.70 -6.73 -5.70
N ILE A 53 -11.64 -7.63 -5.38
CA ILE A 53 -11.30 -8.94 -4.78
C ILE A 53 -10.39 -9.74 -5.72
N ARG A 54 -10.63 -9.68 -7.03
CA ARG A 54 -9.78 -10.34 -8.03
C ARG A 54 -8.38 -9.77 -8.03
N PHE A 55 -8.22 -8.44 -8.02
CA PHE A 55 -6.92 -7.78 -7.97
C PHE A 55 -6.13 -8.16 -6.71
N ALA A 56 -6.80 -8.20 -5.56
CA ALA A 56 -6.16 -8.65 -4.34
C ALA A 56 -5.72 -10.13 -4.44
N ARG A 57 -6.54 -10.98 -5.06
CA ARG A 57 -6.23 -12.39 -5.29
C ARG A 57 -5.01 -12.59 -6.20
N ASP A 58 -4.73 -11.67 -7.12
CA ASP A 58 -3.57 -11.76 -8.00
C ASP A 58 -2.24 -11.72 -7.22
N MET A 59 -2.23 -11.21 -5.98
CA MET A 59 -1.05 -11.26 -5.11
C MET A 59 -0.81 -12.63 -4.46
N VAL A 60 -1.80 -13.51 -4.38
CA VAL A 60 -1.65 -14.84 -3.75
C VAL A 60 -0.56 -15.64 -4.44
N GLY A 61 0.36 -16.22 -3.67
CA GLY A 61 1.56 -16.89 -4.15
C GLY A 61 2.73 -15.93 -4.44
N GLY A 62 2.56 -14.64 -4.21
CA GLY A 62 3.66 -13.68 -4.18
C GLY A 62 4.52 -13.86 -2.94
N ILE A 63 5.80 -13.55 -3.04
CA ILE A 63 6.82 -13.83 -2.02
C ILE A 63 7.62 -12.56 -1.77
N PHE A 64 7.80 -12.21 -0.52
CA PHE A 64 8.80 -11.23 -0.10
C PHE A 64 10.08 -11.97 0.29
N GLU A 65 11.18 -11.58 -0.32
CA GLU A 65 12.49 -12.19 -0.15
C GLU A 65 13.53 -11.16 0.26
N GLY A 66 14.45 -11.57 1.13
CA GLY A 66 15.62 -10.78 1.53
C GLY A 66 16.92 -11.41 1.04
N ALA A 67 17.88 -10.58 0.65
CA ALA A 67 19.19 -11.01 0.16
C ALA A 67 20.29 -10.01 0.58
N ASN A 68 21.54 -10.45 0.49
CA ASN A 68 22.71 -9.57 0.64
C ASN A 68 23.49 -9.41 -0.68
N HIS A 69 23.20 -10.25 -1.67
CA HIS A 69 23.71 -10.12 -3.03
C HIS A 69 22.67 -9.46 -3.96
N ALA A 70 23.16 -8.58 -4.82
CA ALA A 70 22.28 -7.81 -5.72
C ALA A 70 21.57 -8.66 -6.79
N ASP A 71 22.10 -9.83 -7.09
CA ASP A 71 21.52 -10.81 -8.00
C ASP A 71 20.50 -11.74 -7.33
N PHE A 72 20.30 -11.57 -6.02
CA PHE A 72 19.43 -12.41 -5.19
C PHE A 72 19.82 -13.90 -5.19
N SER A 73 21.10 -14.22 -5.42
CA SER A 73 21.60 -15.61 -5.40
C SER A 73 21.51 -16.24 -4.00
N ASP A 74 21.50 -15.44 -2.95
CA ASP A 74 21.34 -15.82 -1.54
C ASP A 74 19.93 -15.47 -0.98
N ALA A 75 18.94 -15.33 -1.84
CA ALA A 75 17.61 -14.91 -1.42
C ALA A 75 16.95 -15.92 -0.47
N GLU A 76 16.38 -15.42 0.60
CA GLU A 76 15.59 -16.18 1.56
C GLU A 76 14.15 -15.68 1.57
N GLU A 77 13.19 -16.60 1.63
CA GLU A 77 11.77 -16.26 1.81
C GLU A 77 11.56 -15.66 3.21
N ILE A 78 11.05 -14.43 3.27
CA ILE A 78 10.70 -13.75 4.51
C ILE A 78 9.21 -13.89 4.80
N TYR A 79 8.40 -13.70 3.76
CA TYR A 79 6.95 -13.78 3.89
C TYR A 79 6.32 -14.19 2.54
N LYS A 80 5.38 -15.11 2.60
CA LYS A 80 4.61 -15.54 1.43
C LYS A 80 3.13 -15.21 1.61
N ILE A 81 2.55 -14.61 0.59
CA ILE A 81 1.11 -14.31 0.56
C ILE A 81 0.35 -15.60 0.22
N THR A 82 -0.25 -16.22 1.22
CA THR A 82 -1.00 -17.49 1.08
C THR A 82 -2.50 -17.30 0.93
N GLU A 83 -3.01 -16.16 1.41
CA GLU A 83 -4.43 -15.82 1.37
C GLU A 83 -4.66 -14.52 0.63
N THR A 84 -5.89 -14.31 0.15
CA THR A 84 -6.26 -13.05 -0.52
C THR A 84 -6.12 -11.87 0.44
N PRO A 85 -5.22 -10.92 0.17
CA PRO A 85 -5.03 -9.76 1.03
C PRO A 85 -6.28 -8.87 1.07
N LYS A 86 -6.40 -8.06 2.12
CA LYS A 86 -7.39 -6.97 2.15
C LYS A 86 -7.04 -5.93 1.10
N SER A 87 -8.01 -5.17 0.62
CA SER A 87 -7.81 -4.11 -0.39
C SER A 87 -7.11 -2.85 0.14
N GLN A 88 -6.71 -2.84 1.39
CA GLN A 88 -6.04 -1.73 2.07
C GLN A 88 -4.56 -2.04 2.28
N MET A 89 -3.79 -1.03 2.71
CA MET A 89 -2.43 -1.23 3.17
C MET A 89 -2.40 -2.22 4.33
N GLN A 90 -1.60 -3.26 4.20
CA GLN A 90 -1.39 -4.26 5.23
C GLN A 90 0.03 -4.16 5.75
N LYS A 91 0.20 -4.45 7.02
CA LYS A 91 1.50 -4.53 7.66
C LYS A 91 1.69 -5.91 8.27
N VAL A 92 2.70 -6.61 7.80
CA VAL A 92 3.08 -7.94 8.31
C VAL A 92 4.35 -7.78 9.11
N TYR A 93 4.29 -8.17 10.37
CA TYR A 93 5.48 -8.21 11.23
C TYR A 93 6.28 -9.46 10.93
N ILE A 94 7.59 -9.29 10.83
CA ILE A 94 8.54 -10.35 10.54
C ILE A 94 9.59 -10.43 11.63
N SER A 95 10.12 -11.62 11.88
CA SER A 95 11.16 -11.85 12.89
C SER A 95 12.18 -12.83 12.34
N THR A 96 13.01 -12.36 11.42
CA THR A 96 14.04 -13.21 10.81
C THR A 96 15.33 -13.27 11.66
N GLY A 97 15.55 -12.27 12.53
CA GLY A 97 16.81 -12.10 13.26
C GLY A 97 18.03 -11.82 12.35
N LYS A 98 17.78 -11.65 11.05
CA LYS A 98 18.80 -11.43 10.03
C LYS A 98 18.75 -10.04 9.47
N LYS A 99 19.90 -9.57 8.96
CA LYS A 99 20.01 -8.32 8.23
C LYS A 99 20.06 -8.59 6.74
N TYR A 100 19.32 -7.80 5.97
CA TYR A 100 19.31 -7.84 4.52
C TYR A 100 19.67 -6.47 3.95
N ARG A 101 20.40 -6.47 2.85
CA ARG A 101 20.63 -5.27 2.06
C ARG A 101 19.59 -5.09 1.00
N TYR A 102 19.12 -6.19 0.39
CA TYR A 102 18.15 -6.17 -0.70
C TYR A 102 16.87 -6.86 -0.26
N ILE A 103 15.74 -6.24 -0.57
CA ILE A 103 14.42 -6.82 -0.36
C ILE A 103 13.63 -6.72 -1.65
N ARG A 104 12.88 -7.78 -1.99
CA ARG A 104 11.97 -7.73 -3.14
C ARG A 104 10.65 -8.42 -2.85
N TYR A 105 9.60 -7.94 -3.51
CA TYR A 105 8.38 -8.67 -3.76
C TYR A 105 8.53 -9.38 -5.11
N ARG A 106 8.40 -10.70 -5.12
CA ARG A 106 8.51 -11.53 -6.32
C ARG A 106 7.22 -12.29 -6.58
N LYS A 107 6.81 -12.33 -7.83
CA LYS A 107 5.72 -13.18 -8.32
C LYS A 107 6.28 -14.21 -9.27
N PRO A 108 6.36 -15.50 -8.88
CA PRO A 108 6.98 -16.53 -9.70
C PRO A 108 6.29 -16.72 -11.05
N LYS A 109 4.97 -16.61 -11.11
CA LYS A 109 4.18 -16.73 -12.33
C LYS A 109 2.82 -16.06 -12.20
N GLY A 110 2.21 -15.72 -13.34
CA GLY A 110 0.87 -15.15 -13.41
C GLY A 110 0.89 -13.61 -13.48
N ILE A 111 -0.16 -12.98 -12.99
CA ILE A 111 -0.26 -11.52 -12.96
C ILE A 111 0.61 -10.99 -11.83
N PHE A 112 1.59 -10.16 -12.17
CA PHE A 112 2.31 -9.35 -11.21
C PHE A 112 1.51 -8.06 -10.98
N SER A 113 1.05 -7.82 -9.78
CA SER A 113 0.24 -6.65 -9.45
C SER A 113 0.47 -6.24 -8.00
N ILE A 114 0.74 -4.95 -7.80
CA ILE A 114 0.96 -4.36 -6.47
C ILE A 114 0.69 -2.86 -6.54
N ALA A 115 0.04 -2.30 -5.51
CA ALA A 115 -0.15 -0.85 -5.39
C ALA A 115 0.96 -0.23 -4.55
N GLU A 116 1.26 -0.80 -3.38
CA GLU A 116 2.23 -0.23 -2.45
C GLU A 116 3.16 -1.28 -1.86
N PHE A 117 4.41 -0.88 -1.65
CA PHE A 117 5.43 -1.64 -0.94
C PHE A 117 6.28 -0.74 -0.05
N SER A 118 6.35 -1.06 1.23
CA SER A 118 7.13 -0.32 2.22
C SER A 118 7.76 -1.25 3.26
N LEU A 119 8.81 -0.78 3.92
CA LEU A 119 9.57 -1.51 4.92
C LEU A 119 9.65 -0.71 6.21
N TYR A 120 9.67 -1.38 7.35
CA TYR A 120 9.65 -0.72 8.66
C TYR A 120 10.63 -1.35 9.65
N GLN A 121 11.14 -0.49 10.55
CA GLN A 121 11.87 -0.88 11.75
C GLN A 121 10.91 -1.21 12.90
N SER A 122 11.43 -1.78 13.99
CA SER A 122 10.68 -2.16 15.20
C SER A 122 9.92 -1.01 15.85
N ASN A 123 10.45 0.21 15.75
CA ASN A 123 9.80 1.43 16.24
C ASN A 123 8.70 1.95 15.31
N GLY A 124 8.38 1.22 14.22
CA GLY A 124 7.40 1.60 13.22
C GLY A 124 7.87 2.65 12.21
N LYS A 125 9.12 3.13 12.31
CA LYS A 125 9.68 4.08 11.36
C LYS A 125 9.89 3.42 10.00
N PRO A 126 9.50 4.08 8.88
CA PRO A 126 9.77 3.56 7.55
C PRO A 126 11.28 3.52 7.27
N LEU A 127 11.70 2.48 6.58
CA LEU A 127 13.04 2.34 6.03
C LEU A 127 13.07 2.93 4.62
N LEU A 128 14.01 3.82 4.39
CA LEU A 128 14.26 4.35 3.05
C LEU A 128 15.15 3.37 2.27
N PHE A 129 14.87 3.21 1.00
CA PHE A 129 15.62 2.37 0.09
C PHE A 129 15.60 2.95 -1.33
N HIS A 130 16.55 2.53 -2.16
CA HIS A 130 16.56 2.83 -3.58
C HIS A 130 15.74 1.78 -4.32
N PRO A 131 14.68 2.15 -5.07
CA PRO A 131 13.89 1.21 -5.84
C PRO A 131 14.72 0.44 -6.87
N ILE A 132 14.54 -0.87 -6.90
CA ILE A 132 15.15 -1.78 -7.86
C ILE A 132 14.10 -2.74 -8.41
N SER A 133 14.35 -3.30 -9.59
CA SER A 133 13.41 -4.25 -10.20
C SER A 133 14.10 -5.15 -11.22
N CYS A 134 13.40 -6.19 -11.67
CA CYS A 134 13.83 -6.95 -12.85
C CYS A 134 13.84 -6.05 -14.09
N GLU A 135 14.59 -6.49 -15.13
CA GLU A 135 14.79 -5.68 -16.33
C GLU A 135 13.49 -5.31 -17.04
N ALA A 136 12.53 -6.23 -17.06
CA ALA A 136 11.23 -6.02 -17.70
C ALA A 136 10.45 -4.85 -17.06
N ILE A 137 10.56 -4.69 -15.74
CA ILE A 137 9.90 -3.62 -14.99
C ILE A 137 10.71 -2.32 -15.07
N ARG A 138 12.04 -2.40 -15.05
CA ARG A 138 12.92 -1.23 -15.05
C ARG A 138 12.72 -0.30 -16.25
N LYS A 139 12.27 -0.85 -17.36
CA LYS A 139 12.01 -0.09 -18.61
C LYS A 139 10.68 0.65 -18.59
N ASP A 140 9.85 0.43 -17.56
CA ASP A 140 8.54 1.05 -17.43
C ASP A 140 8.59 2.25 -16.49
N ASN A 141 8.06 3.39 -16.93
CA ASN A 141 8.04 4.63 -16.15
C ASN A 141 7.08 4.60 -14.95
N ASN A 142 6.22 3.57 -14.85
CA ASN A 142 5.19 3.47 -13.81
C ASN A 142 5.66 2.73 -12.54
N MET A 143 6.91 2.28 -12.48
CA MET A 143 7.46 1.59 -11.31
C MET A 143 7.32 2.43 -10.02
N GLY A 144 7.44 3.76 -10.14
CA GLY A 144 7.32 4.69 -9.02
C GLY A 144 5.97 4.61 -8.29
N ASN A 145 4.92 4.16 -8.97
CA ASN A 145 3.58 3.99 -8.38
C ASN A 145 3.54 3.01 -7.20
N VAL A 146 4.56 2.17 -7.05
CA VAL A 146 4.63 1.18 -5.96
C VAL A 146 5.22 1.79 -4.67
N PHE A 147 5.76 3.02 -4.75
CA PHE A 147 6.49 3.67 -3.68
C PHE A 147 6.05 5.13 -3.46
N ASP A 148 4.86 5.50 -3.94
CA ASP A 148 4.38 6.88 -3.94
C ASP A 148 3.38 7.19 -2.80
N GLU A 149 3.18 6.22 -1.89
CA GLU A 149 2.27 6.30 -0.75
C GLU A 149 0.78 6.49 -1.14
N LYS A 150 0.43 6.10 -2.39
CA LYS A 150 -0.93 6.23 -2.92
C LYS A 150 -1.51 4.88 -3.30
N ILE A 151 -2.30 4.28 -2.46
CA ILE A 151 -2.90 2.95 -2.68
C ILE A 151 -3.82 2.83 -3.91
N LEU A 152 -4.17 3.96 -4.55
CA LEU A 152 -4.98 3.98 -5.77
C LEU A 152 -4.14 3.95 -7.05
N THR A 153 -2.84 4.24 -6.95
CA THR A 153 -1.87 4.00 -8.01
C THR A 153 -1.35 2.57 -7.91
N TYR A 154 -0.86 2.01 -8.98
CA TYR A 154 -0.39 0.62 -8.97
C TYR A 154 0.58 0.35 -10.11
N TYR A 155 1.26 -0.77 -9.99
CA TYR A 155 2.02 -1.38 -11.08
C TYR A 155 1.46 -2.77 -11.39
N GLN A 156 1.29 -3.09 -12.69
CA GLN A 156 0.81 -4.40 -13.12
C GLN A 156 1.44 -4.84 -14.43
N ILE A 157 1.86 -6.12 -14.47
CA ILE A 157 2.21 -6.84 -15.70
C ILE A 157 1.34 -8.10 -15.80
N ASN A 158 0.74 -8.30 -16.96
CA ASN A 158 -0.03 -9.50 -17.26
C ASN A 158 0.89 -10.60 -17.82
N GLY A 159 0.88 -11.77 -17.18
CA GLY A 159 1.54 -12.96 -17.71
C GLY A 159 3.07 -12.98 -17.60
N GLY A 160 3.65 -12.35 -16.60
CA GLY A 160 5.09 -12.42 -16.34
C GLY A 160 5.55 -13.72 -15.68
N VAL A 161 6.84 -14.06 -15.84
CA VAL A 161 7.55 -15.11 -15.12
C VAL A 161 8.65 -14.46 -14.29
N ASP A 162 8.74 -14.81 -13.00
CA ASP A 162 9.72 -14.27 -12.06
C ASP A 162 9.80 -12.75 -12.04
N MET A 163 8.66 -12.08 -12.15
CA MET A 163 8.57 -10.63 -12.01
C MET A 163 8.83 -10.23 -10.57
N TRP A 164 9.64 -9.19 -10.38
CA TRP A 164 9.93 -8.68 -9.04
C TRP A 164 10.24 -7.18 -9.04
N ILE A 165 9.92 -6.56 -7.91
CA ILE A 165 10.23 -5.17 -7.57
C ILE A 165 10.69 -5.12 -6.11
N GLY A 166 11.58 -4.21 -5.77
CA GLY A 166 12.12 -4.15 -4.41
C GLY A 166 12.97 -2.93 -4.15
N GLY A 167 13.87 -3.04 -3.18
CA GLY A 167 14.73 -1.96 -2.74
C GLY A 167 16.12 -2.39 -2.32
N ASP A 168 17.11 -1.51 -2.56
CA ASP A 168 18.45 -1.55 -1.97
C ASP A 168 18.49 -0.62 -0.77
N LEU A 169 18.75 -1.16 0.41
CA LEU A 169 18.83 -0.47 1.70
C LEU A 169 20.21 0.17 1.95
N ASN A 170 21.12 0.10 0.98
CA ASN A 170 22.52 0.58 1.08
C ASN A 170 23.36 -0.08 2.17
N GLY A 171 22.90 -1.18 2.76
CA GLY A 171 23.61 -1.93 3.80
C GLY A 171 22.70 -2.94 4.46
N GLY A 172 23.28 -3.84 5.23
CA GLY A 172 22.54 -4.86 5.96
C GLY A 172 21.72 -4.25 7.10
N VAL A 173 20.40 -4.27 7.00
CA VAL A 173 19.45 -3.68 7.96
C VAL A 173 18.48 -4.74 8.48
N ASN A 174 18.11 -4.65 9.76
CA ASN A 174 17.00 -5.41 10.29
C ASN A 174 15.68 -4.84 9.76
N ILE A 175 14.81 -5.72 9.30
CA ILE A 175 13.48 -5.38 8.83
C ILE A 175 12.51 -6.06 9.77
N ASP A 176 11.65 -5.28 10.40
CA ASP A 176 10.73 -5.78 11.43
C ASP A 176 9.29 -5.87 10.92
N ALA A 177 8.97 -5.13 9.85
CA ALA A 177 7.70 -5.30 9.16
C ALA A 177 7.77 -4.92 7.68
N ILE A 178 6.92 -5.58 6.90
CA ILE A 178 6.67 -5.31 5.49
C ILE A 178 5.26 -4.74 5.37
N GLY A 179 5.16 -3.57 4.72
CA GLY A 179 3.88 -2.99 4.30
C GLY A 179 3.64 -3.26 2.83
N PHE A 180 2.42 -3.64 2.47
CA PHE A 180 2.03 -3.78 1.07
C PHE A 180 0.53 -3.59 0.89
N ALA A 181 0.13 -3.17 -0.30
CA ALA A 181 -1.25 -3.08 -0.71
C ALA A 181 -1.45 -3.72 -2.08
N PRO A 182 -2.54 -4.49 -2.29
CA PRO A 182 -2.93 -4.95 -3.61
C PRO A 182 -3.46 -3.78 -4.44
N ARG A 183 -3.49 -3.96 -5.75
CA ARG A 183 -4.16 -3.04 -6.65
C ARG A 183 -5.62 -2.78 -6.21
N ASN A 184 -5.99 -1.53 -6.11
CA ASN A 184 -7.29 -1.09 -5.57
C ASN A 184 -7.93 0.07 -6.39
N ASP A 185 -7.58 0.20 -7.64
CA ASP A 185 -8.16 1.19 -8.55
C ASP A 185 -9.45 0.67 -9.17
N ASP A 186 -10.56 0.74 -8.52
CA ASP A 186 -11.83 0.44 -9.16
C ASP A 186 -12.48 1.70 -9.70
N ASN A 187 -12.21 2.01 -10.96
CA ASN A 187 -12.81 3.15 -11.66
C ASN A 187 -14.32 3.01 -11.89
N SER A 188 -14.91 1.86 -11.59
CA SER A 188 -16.36 1.67 -11.68
C SER A 188 -17.14 2.34 -10.54
N ILE A 189 -16.44 2.99 -9.63
CA ILE A 189 -17.00 3.68 -8.46
C ILE A 189 -17.12 5.21 -8.71
N VAL A 190 -16.63 5.69 -9.82
CA VAL A 190 -16.73 7.12 -10.21
C VAL A 190 -18.09 7.43 -10.84
#